data_2cad5c946b4e4d2a3c74e3b61707c672
#
_entry.id   2cad5c946b4e4d2a3c74e3b61707c672
#
_cell.length_a   1.000
_cell.length_b   1.000
_cell.length_c   1.000
_cell.angle_alpha   90.00
_cell.angle_beta   90.00
_cell.angle_gamma   90.00
#
_symmetry.space_group_name_H-M   'P 1'
#
loop_
_entity.id
_entity.type
_entity.pdbx_description
1 polymer ?
#
loop_
_entity_poly.entity_id
_entity_poly.type
_entity_poly.pdbx_seq_one_letter_code
_entity_poly.pdbx_strand_id
1 'polypeptide(L)'
;SEAAASDLHLGYDLNTGENYYGPYYDDWSEKTDDELYEEALTEDTTINVYATSSKMMKVEESFEETYPGLDLVVFDLDNDEVLSKAKIEHDTGNITADVLQTKDVNGNVFHEWYNQDILEPYFPKDICSHIDEENLKYGYPLYASQSMWFYNTAAFPDGQPIHSWWEIIEKKDDGTQKYHLFTKEIGQESAYLSLFASFINNADEMAQSYKDTYGKDLEYTYDASDFNFEVPEKNAGVEYLWRFSQAEMTFIGDGDELVLAVHNSTADEPALCLASAGKIGNRDESGYNIAWCLNLEPYTALLNLESLFIAKGTNSPAGARLFVRYITGGADGQSEGMKPFKKEGNWPVRDDVEDKKNPAQLSELGARANDLSAIYAIYPDVQDMWTYWLSKNPKMK
;
A
#
# COMPACT_ATOMS: atom_id res chain seq x y z
N SER A 1 -23.19 12.10 22.87
CA SER A 1 -22.13 13.03 23.29
C SER A 1 -20.90 12.73 22.45
N GLU A 2 -20.31 13.74 21.82
CA GLU A 2 -19.02 13.60 21.20
C GLU A 2 -18.02 13.14 22.28
N ALA A 3 -17.28 12.05 22.01
CA ALA A 3 -16.21 11.61 22.87
C ALA A 3 -15.13 12.68 22.92
N ALA A 4 -14.52 12.90 24.09
CA ALA A 4 -13.37 13.79 24.16
C ALA A 4 -12.23 13.22 23.29
N ALA A 5 -11.47 14.09 22.62
CA ALA A 5 -10.36 13.65 21.74
C ALA A 5 -9.35 12.71 22.44
N SER A 6 -9.20 12.85 23.78
CA SER A 6 -8.35 11.97 24.60
C SER A 6 -8.88 10.54 24.74
N ASP A 7 -10.14 10.30 24.41
CA ASP A 7 -10.78 8.98 24.57
C ASP A 7 -10.86 8.22 23.23
N LEU A 8 -10.45 8.86 22.12
CA LEU A 8 -10.43 8.27 20.80
C LEU A 8 -9.04 7.71 20.47
N HIS A 9 -9.03 6.46 20.04
CA HIS A 9 -7.88 5.85 19.39
C HIS A 9 -8.27 5.57 17.95
N LEU A 10 -7.38 5.81 17.01
CA LEU A 10 -7.62 5.39 15.65
C LEU A 10 -7.80 3.86 15.64
N GLY A 11 -8.95 3.43 15.12
CA GLY A 11 -9.36 2.02 15.13
C GLY A 11 -10.15 1.58 16.34
N TYR A 12 -10.20 2.35 17.43
CA TYR A 12 -10.90 1.93 18.64
C TYR A 12 -11.39 3.13 19.45
N ASP A 13 -12.70 3.17 19.76
CA ASP A 13 -13.29 4.13 20.67
C ASP A 13 -13.40 3.51 22.07
N LEU A 14 -12.66 4.08 23.03
CA LEU A 14 -12.63 3.58 24.41
C LEU A 14 -13.98 3.66 25.14
N ASN A 15 -14.86 4.60 24.73
CA ASN A 15 -16.17 4.75 25.37
C ASN A 15 -17.20 3.77 24.85
N THR A 16 -17.17 3.46 23.54
CA THR A 16 -18.16 2.59 22.90
C THR A 16 -17.66 1.17 22.69
N GLY A 17 -16.34 0.96 22.67
CA GLY A 17 -15.72 -0.31 22.30
C GLY A 17 -15.81 -0.62 20.80
N GLU A 18 -16.15 0.36 19.99
CA GLU A 18 -16.28 0.23 18.54
C GLU A 18 -15.02 0.73 17.84
N ASN A 19 -14.76 0.24 16.61
CA ASN A 19 -13.68 0.76 15.79
C ASN A 19 -13.97 2.21 15.37
N TYR A 20 -12.95 3.04 15.47
CA TYR A 20 -12.99 4.42 15.01
C TYR A 20 -12.03 4.60 13.83
N TYR A 21 -12.53 5.23 12.78
CA TYR A 21 -11.74 5.52 11.58
C TYR A 21 -11.47 7.02 11.47
N GLY A 22 -10.22 7.37 11.13
CA GLY A 22 -9.86 8.78 10.97
C GLY A 22 -10.44 9.45 9.72
N PRO A 23 -10.18 10.76 9.53
CA PRO A 23 -9.35 11.57 10.41
C PRO A 23 -10.11 12.05 11.66
N TYR A 24 -9.39 12.33 12.72
CA TYR A 24 -9.90 13.11 13.85
C TYR A 24 -8.87 14.19 14.22
N TYR A 25 -9.35 15.28 14.79
CA TYR A 25 -8.53 16.45 15.05
C TYR A 25 -8.53 16.79 16.54
N ASP A 26 -7.34 17.00 17.07
CA ASP A 26 -7.07 17.43 18.43
C ASP A 26 -6.31 18.77 18.43
N ASP A 27 -5.83 19.21 19.61
CA ASP A 27 -5.08 20.46 19.72
C ASP A 27 -3.78 20.46 18.89
N TRP A 28 -3.14 19.29 18.71
CA TRP A 28 -1.97 19.15 17.86
C TRP A 28 -2.28 19.39 16.38
N SER A 29 -3.46 19.00 15.95
CA SER A 29 -3.89 19.09 14.54
C SER A 29 -4.03 20.53 14.04
N GLU A 30 -4.29 21.48 14.93
CA GLU A 30 -4.47 22.90 14.62
C GLU A 30 -3.17 23.71 14.67
N LYS A 31 -2.09 23.16 15.23
CA LYS A 31 -0.83 23.87 15.37
C LYS A 31 -0.13 24.08 14.04
N THR A 32 0.39 25.29 13.84
CA THR A 32 1.18 25.68 12.68
C THR A 32 2.62 25.18 12.78
N ASP A 33 3.36 25.25 11.67
CA ASP A 33 4.79 24.91 11.65
C ASP A 33 5.58 25.76 12.65
N ASP A 34 5.29 27.09 12.74
CA ASP A 34 5.98 28.00 13.64
C ASP A 34 5.69 27.67 15.12
N GLU A 35 4.44 27.40 15.46
CA GLU A 35 4.04 27.00 16.82
C GLU A 35 4.70 25.70 17.25
N LEU A 36 4.73 24.70 16.35
CA LEU A 36 5.40 23.43 16.62
C LEU A 36 6.92 23.59 16.74
N TYR A 37 7.53 24.45 15.93
CA TYR A 37 8.95 24.71 16.01
C TYR A 37 9.35 25.39 17.33
N GLU A 38 8.65 26.43 17.75
CA GLU A 38 8.88 27.08 19.03
C GLU A 38 8.77 26.09 20.21
N GLU A 39 7.78 25.23 20.19
CA GLU A 39 7.55 24.21 21.22
C GLU A 39 8.64 23.12 21.18
N ALA A 40 9.03 22.67 19.97
CA ALA A 40 10.07 21.66 19.78
C ALA A 40 11.43 22.08 20.37
N LEU A 41 11.76 23.36 20.35
CA LEU A 41 13.00 23.87 20.94
C LEU A 41 13.01 23.78 22.49
N THR A 42 11.88 23.54 23.12
CA THR A 42 11.73 23.37 24.58
C THR A 42 11.73 21.91 25.02
N GLU A 43 11.71 20.97 24.09
CA GLU A 43 11.67 19.52 24.30
C GLU A 43 13.06 18.90 24.09
N ASP A 44 13.13 17.55 23.98
CA ASP A 44 14.28 16.89 23.39
C ASP A 44 14.38 17.31 21.92
N THR A 45 15.48 17.96 21.57
CA THR A 45 15.68 18.55 20.26
C THR A 45 16.17 17.54 19.20
N THR A 46 16.50 16.31 19.62
CA THR A 46 16.81 15.21 18.70
C THR A 46 15.53 14.47 18.36
N ILE A 47 15.21 14.38 17.07
CA ILE A 47 14.06 13.66 16.55
C ILE A 47 14.55 12.38 15.89
N ASN A 48 14.16 11.22 16.44
CA ASN A 48 14.51 9.91 15.92
C ASN A 48 13.36 9.36 15.07
N VAL A 49 13.67 9.00 13.81
CA VAL A 49 12.69 8.49 12.86
C VAL A 49 13.05 7.04 12.49
N TYR A 50 12.14 6.13 12.73
CA TYR A 50 12.21 4.76 12.22
C TYR A 50 11.46 4.70 10.88
N ALA A 51 12.22 4.53 9.80
CA ALA A 51 11.74 4.64 8.44
C ALA A 51 11.93 3.35 7.65
N THR A 52 11.04 3.10 6.72
CA THR A 52 11.09 1.96 5.80
C THR A 52 11.73 2.32 4.46
N SER A 53 12.33 3.49 4.35
CA SER A 53 12.97 3.98 3.13
C SER A 53 14.21 4.78 3.44
N SER A 54 15.34 4.39 2.85
CA SER A 54 16.62 5.15 2.90
C SER A 54 16.50 6.57 2.37
N LYS A 55 15.45 6.88 1.60
CA LYS A 55 15.18 8.24 1.11
C LYS A 55 14.88 9.22 2.23
N MET A 56 14.33 8.73 3.35
CA MET A 56 14.09 9.53 4.54
C MET A 56 15.37 10.17 5.07
N MET A 57 16.53 9.50 4.95
CA MET A 57 17.83 10.03 5.35
C MET A 57 18.26 11.26 4.53
N LYS A 58 17.76 11.39 3.31
CA LYS A 58 18.10 12.52 2.42
C LYS A 58 17.51 13.85 2.86
N VAL A 59 16.61 13.86 3.83
CA VAL A 59 15.97 15.08 4.34
C VAL A 59 16.59 15.59 5.65
N GLU A 60 17.55 14.89 6.24
CA GLU A 60 18.18 15.29 7.50
C GLU A 60 18.75 16.71 7.40
N GLU A 61 19.65 16.95 6.43
CA GLU A 61 20.30 18.25 6.26
C GLU A 61 19.29 19.37 6.01
N SER A 62 18.36 19.19 5.09
CA SER A 62 17.38 20.24 4.75
C SER A 62 16.41 20.54 5.88
N PHE A 63 16.07 19.52 6.68
CA PHE A 63 15.23 19.73 7.88
C PHE A 63 15.99 20.58 8.93
N GLU A 64 17.23 20.23 9.24
CA GLU A 64 18.07 20.94 10.22
C GLU A 64 18.38 22.36 9.77
N GLU A 65 18.58 22.60 8.47
CA GLU A 65 18.73 23.95 7.90
C GLU A 65 17.44 24.77 8.01
N THR A 66 16.29 24.14 7.82
CA THR A 66 14.98 24.80 7.91
C THR A 66 14.63 25.13 9.35
N TYR A 67 14.97 24.24 10.29
CA TYR A 67 14.67 24.35 11.72
C TYR A 67 15.92 24.28 12.59
N PRO A 68 16.77 25.34 12.59
CA PRO A 68 18.01 25.37 13.36
C PRO A 68 17.76 25.08 14.85
N GLY A 69 18.62 24.26 15.43
CA GLY A 69 18.52 23.82 16.82
C GLY A 69 17.79 22.52 17.04
N LEU A 70 17.21 21.95 15.97
CA LEU A 70 16.69 20.57 15.95
C LEU A 70 17.64 19.70 15.18
N ASP A 71 17.85 18.47 15.69
CA ASP A 71 18.64 17.42 15.05
C ASP A 71 17.71 16.29 14.57
N LEU A 72 17.93 15.78 13.37
CA LEU A 72 17.15 14.69 12.80
C LEU A 72 18.03 13.45 12.61
N VAL A 73 17.63 12.33 13.18
CA VAL A 73 18.32 11.04 13.03
C VAL A 73 17.34 10.03 12.45
N VAL A 74 17.67 9.53 11.26
CA VAL A 74 16.83 8.55 10.55
C VAL A 74 17.49 7.19 10.58
N PHE A 75 16.71 6.17 10.97
CA PHE A 75 17.09 4.75 10.93
C PHE A 75 16.33 4.08 9.79
N ASP A 76 17.06 3.56 8.81
CA ASP A 76 16.51 2.78 7.69
C ASP A 76 16.34 1.33 8.13
N LEU A 77 15.10 0.89 8.27
CA LEU A 77 14.70 -0.41 8.81
C LEU A 77 13.67 -1.06 7.91
N ASP A 78 13.56 -2.39 7.97
CA ASP A 78 12.42 -3.08 7.38
C ASP A 78 11.13 -2.79 8.16
N ASN A 79 9.97 -2.90 7.51
CA ASN A 79 8.69 -2.62 8.14
C ASN A 79 8.47 -3.42 9.43
N ASP A 80 8.82 -4.72 9.43
CA ASP A 80 8.71 -5.56 10.61
C ASP A 80 9.68 -5.15 11.72
N GLU A 81 10.85 -4.62 11.37
CA GLU A 81 11.81 -4.08 12.34
C GLU A 81 11.32 -2.79 12.99
N VAL A 82 10.70 -1.89 12.22
CA VAL A 82 10.08 -0.67 12.76
C VAL A 82 9.06 -1.05 13.82
N LEU A 83 8.16 -1.96 13.50
CA LEU A 83 7.09 -2.39 14.40
C LEU A 83 7.61 -3.13 15.62
N SER A 84 8.54 -4.06 15.47
CA SER A 84 9.10 -4.82 16.60
C SER A 84 9.92 -3.95 17.55
N LYS A 85 10.71 -3.00 17.02
CA LYS A 85 11.44 -2.04 17.87
C LYS A 85 10.50 -1.14 18.64
N ALA A 86 9.49 -0.57 17.97
CA ALA A 86 8.49 0.28 18.61
C ALA A 86 7.76 -0.47 19.75
N LYS A 87 7.41 -1.73 19.52
CA LYS A 87 6.81 -2.57 20.57
C LYS A 87 7.73 -2.79 21.77
N ILE A 88 8.99 -3.14 21.54
CA ILE A 88 9.96 -3.36 22.61
C ILE A 88 10.16 -2.08 23.44
N GLU A 89 10.28 -0.93 22.78
CA GLU A 89 10.41 0.36 23.43
C GLU A 89 9.19 0.70 24.28
N HIS A 90 7.99 0.48 23.74
CA HIS A 90 6.74 0.66 24.46
C HIS A 90 6.63 -0.27 25.68
N ASP A 91 6.89 -1.57 25.52
CA ASP A 91 6.75 -2.56 26.57
C ASP A 91 7.78 -2.35 27.72
N THR A 92 8.96 -1.81 27.39
CA THR A 92 10.01 -1.50 28.38
C THR A 92 9.92 -0.07 28.94
N GLY A 93 9.07 0.78 28.37
CA GLY A 93 8.97 2.19 28.75
C GLY A 93 10.18 3.03 28.35
N ASN A 94 11.04 2.53 27.47
CA ASN A 94 12.25 3.20 27.00
C ASN A 94 12.07 3.65 25.54
N ILE A 95 11.33 4.73 25.35
CA ILE A 95 10.97 5.24 24.02
C ILE A 95 12.13 6.00 23.42
N THR A 96 12.69 5.50 22.31
CA THR A 96 13.75 6.13 21.53
C THR A 96 13.19 6.77 20.25
N ALA A 97 12.33 6.06 19.54
CA ALA A 97 11.69 6.58 18.34
C ALA A 97 10.69 7.69 18.65
N ASP A 98 10.65 8.70 17.81
CA ASP A 98 9.69 9.81 17.88
C ASP A 98 8.67 9.72 16.74
N VAL A 99 9.11 9.31 15.54
CA VAL A 99 8.28 9.13 14.36
C VAL A 99 8.47 7.72 13.81
N LEU A 100 7.36 7.08 13.44
CA LEU A 100 7.33 5.75 12.85
C LEU A 100 6.71 5.83 11.47
N GLN A 101 7.44 5.36 10.45
CA GLN A 101 6.90 5.13 9.11
C GLN A 101 6.55 3.66 8.98
N THR A 102 5.32 3.37 8.59
CA THR A 102 4.83 2.00 8.40
C THR A 102 4.02 1.87 7.12
N LYS A 103 3.94 0.66 6.61
CA LYS A 103 3.06 0.29 5.51
C LYS A 103 2.15 -0.83 5.98
N ASP A 104 0.88 -0.51 6.16
CA ASP A 104 -0.13 -1.52 6.50
C ASP A 104 -0.86 -1.96 5.23
N VAL A 105 -0.75 -3.22 4.86
CA VAL A 105 -1.39 -3.77 3.66
C VAL A 105 -2.47 -4.79 3.97
N ASN A 106 -2.48 -5.35 5.18
CA ASN A 106 -3.39 -6.41 5.61
C ASN A 106 -4.17 -6.10 6.89
N GLY A 107 -4.01 -4.92 7.46
CA GLY A 107 -4.70 -4.49 8.68
C GLY A 107 -3.97 -4.78 9.99
N ASN A 108 -2.79 -5.40 9.96
CA ASN A 108 -2.05 -5.72 11.20
C ASN A 108 -1.69 -4.49 12.02
N VAL A 109 -1.21 -3.41 11.39
CA VAL A 109 -0.85 -2.17 12.10
C VAL A 109 -2.11 -1.59 12.74
N PHE A 110 -3.18 -1.48 11.98
CA PHE A 110 -4.44 -0.93 12.45
C PHE A 110 -5.06 -1.74 13.60
N HIS A 111 -5.13 -3.06 13.48
CA HIS A 111 -5.80 -3.89 14.49
C HIS A 111 -4.92 -4.30 15.66
N GLU A 112 -3.61 -4.39 15.49
CA GLU A 112 -2.74 -4.90 16.53
C GLU A 112 -1.94 -3.80 17.23
N TRP A 113 -1.40 -2.84 16.47
CA TRP A 113 -0.51 -1.82 17.02
C TRP A 113 -1.24 -0.61 17.60
N TYR A 114 -2.36 -0.20 17.00
CA TYR A 114 -3.21 0.84 17.59
C TYR A 114 -3.85 0.38 18.88
N ASN A 115 -4.41 -0.83 18.90
CA ASN A 115 -5.07 -1.36 20.08
C ASN A 115 -4.10 -1.60 21.27
N GLN A 116 -2.79 -1.70 21.01
CA GLN A 116 -1.76 -1.80 22.05
C GLN A 116 -1.21 -0.43 22.46
N ASP A 117 -1.73 0.66 21.94
CA ASP A 117 -1.32 2.04 22.25
C ASP A 117 0.18 2.32 22.01
N ILE A 118 0.75 1.69 20.98
CA ILE A 118 2.16 1.84 20.58
C ILE A 118 2.33 3.04 19.64
N LEU A 119 1.35 3.24 18.77
CA LEU A 119 1.31 4.29 17.77
C LEU A 119 0.28 5.35 18.15
N GLU A 120 0.64 6.60 17.97
CA GLU A 120 -0.26 7.74 18.11
C GLU A 120 -0.47 8.36 16.72
N PRO A 121 -1.72 8.41 16.19
CA PRO A 121 -1.97 9.06 14.92
C PRO A 121 -1.86 10.58 15.07
N TYR A 122 -1.46 11.23 13.99
CA TYR A 122 -1.41 12.68 13.89
C TYR A 122 -1.98 13.13 12.56
N PHE A 123 -2.99 13.97 12.59
CA PHE A 123 -3.65 14.52 11.41
C PHE A 123 -3.51 16.03 11.40
N PRO A 124 -2.53 16.63 10.68
CA PRO A 124 -2.44 18.07 10.51
C PRO A 124 -3.63 18.57 9.67
N LYS A 125 -4.52 19.31 10.28
CA LYS A 125 -5.85 19.63 9.71
C LYS A 125 -5.77 20.41 8.39
N ASP A 126 -4.88 21.39 8.31
CA ASP A 126 -4.66 22.19 7.11
C ASP A 126 -4.19 21.32 5.93
N ILE A 127 -3.27 20.39 6.16
CA ILE A 127 -2.77 19.47 5.13
C ILE A 127 -3.83 18.43 4.77
N CYS A 128 -4.52 17.86 5.77
CA CYS A 128 -5.55 16.86 5.55
C CYS A 128 -6.72 17.37 4.70
N SER A 129 -6.97 18.69 4.67
CA SER A 129 -7.98 19.29 3.79
C SER A 129 -7.69 19.10 2.29
N HIS A 130 -6.45 18.75 1.94
CA HIS A 130 -5.99 18.45 0.58
C HIS A 130 -5.89 16.96 0.28
N ILE A 131 -6.35 16.10 1.17
CA ILE A 131 -6.26 14.64 1.01
C ILE A 131 -7.67 14.06 1.02
N ASP A 132 -7.94 13.14 0.10
CA ASP A 132 -9.20 12.40 0.08
C ASP A 132 -9.40 11.68 1.42
N GLU A 133 -10.57 11.84 2.01
CA GLU A 133 -10.91 11.30 3.34
C GLU A 133 -10.75 9.77 3.41
N GLU A 134 -11.03 9.05 2.33
CA GLU A 134 -10.80 7.61 2.24
C GLU A 134 -9.32 7.24 2.45
N ASN A 135 -8.38 8.11 2.07
CA ASN A 135 -6.95 7.92 2.27
C ASN A 135 -6.47 8.30 3.68
N LEU A 136 -7.33 8.88 4.50
CA LEU A 136 -7.06 9.23 5.91
C LEU A 136 -7.67 8.24 6.90
N LYS A 137 -8.43 7.27 6.41
CA LYS A 137 -9.23 6.36 7.25
C LYS A 137 -8.40 5.57 8.26
N TYR A 138 -7.19 5.16 7.90
CA TYR A 138 -6.33 4.30 8.71
C TYR A 138 -5.02 4.95 9.17
N GLY A 139 -4.89 6.26 9.04
CA GLY A 139 -3.72 7.02 9.45
C GLY A 139 -3.37 8.11 8.46
N TYR A 140 -2.31 8.86 8.76
CA TYR A 140 -1.84 9.98 7.94
C TYR A 140 -0.80 9.51 6.92
N PRO A 141 -1.07 9.64 5.61
CA PRO A 141 -0.21 9.10 4.57
C PRO A 141 0.91 10.06 4.14
N LEU A 142 2.06 9.49 3.80
CA LEU A 142 3.17 10.18 3.14
C LEU A 142 2.98 10.16 1.61
N TYR A 143 2.78 8.99 1.05
CA TYR A 143 2.49 8.77 -0.37
C TYR A 143 1.75 7.43 -0.59
N ALA A 144 1.18 7.28 -1.78
CA ALA A 144 0.61 6.02 -2.24
C ALA A 144 1.58 5.28 -3.15
N SER A 145 1.60 3.95 -3.04
CA SER A 145 2.29 3.06 -3.96
C SER A 145 1.44 1.81 -4.18
N GLN A 146 1.67 1.07 -5.25
CA GLN A 146 1.00 -0.20 -5.49
C GLN A 146 1.80 -1.08 -6.42
N SER A 147 1.41 -2.36 -6.49
CA SER A 147 1.83 -3.28 -7.55
C SER A 147 0.88 -3.18 -8.72
N MET A 148 1.42 -3.26 -9.92
CA MET A 148 0.65 -3.13 -11.16
C MET A 148 1.06 -4.20 -12.15
N TRP A 149 0.13 -4.58 -13.02
CA TRP A 149 0.45 -5.42 -14.17
C TRP A 149 1.18 -4.60 -15.24
N PHE A 150 2.24 -5.18 -15.77
CA PHE A 150 3.04 -4.64 -16.88
C PHE A 150 2.86 -5.48 -18.12
N TYR A 151 2.91 -4.81 -19.28
CA TYR A 151 2.91 -5.45 -20.60
C TYR A 151 4.05 -4.90 -21.47
N ASN A 152 4.38 -5.64 -22.55
CA ASN A 152 5.40 -5.22 -23.51
C ASN A 152 4.80 -4.32 -24.59
N THR A 153 5.24 -3.06 -24.65
CA THR A 153 4.74 -2.07 -25.59
C THR A 153 5.16 -2.31 -27.04
N ALA A 154 6.23 -3.06 -27.28
CA ALA A 154 6.65 -3.46 -28.63
C ALA A 154 5.81 -4.65 -29.14
N ALA A 155 5.44 -5.59 -28.27
CA ALA A 155 4.56 -6.70 -28.60
C ALA A 155 3.10 -6.23 -28.83
N PHE A 156 2.68 -5.18 -28.11
CA PHE A 156 1.33 -4.60 -28.18
C PHE A 156 1.39 -3.09 -28.45
N PRO A 157 1.75 -2.69 -29.69
CA PRO A 157 1.95 -1.28 -30.03
C PRO A 157 0.67 -0.45 -30.02
N ASP A 158 -0.48 -1.09 -30.13
CA ASP A 158 -1.80 -0.42 -30.11
C ASP A 158 -2.34 -0.16 -28.69
N GLY A 159 -1.62 -0.61 -27.65
CA GLY A 159 -1.97 -0.43 -26.25
C GLY A 159 -2.02 -1.74 -25.45
N GLN A 160 -2.44 -1.62 -24.21
CA GLN A 160 -2.49 -2.77 -23.30
C GLN A 160 -3.41 -3.88 -23.80
N PRO A 161 -2.99 -5.16 -23.68
CA PRO A 161 -3.76 -6.28 -24.22
C PRO A 161 -4.92 -6.75 -23.33
N ILE A 162 -4.98 -6.25 -22.10
CA ILE A 162 -5.97 -6.66 -21.09
C ILE A 162 -6.70 -5.45 -20.52
N HIS A 163 -7.98 -5.63 -20.17
CA HIS A 163 -8.86 -4.62 -19.58
C HIS A 163 -9.61 -5.16 -18.35
N SER A 164 -9.40 -6.41 -18.00
CA SER A 164 -10.00 -7.10 -16.86
C SER A 164 -8.99 -8.08 -16.25
N TRP A 165 -9.08 -8.28 -14.95
CA TRP A 165 -8.30 -9.31 -14.27
C TRP A 165 -8.56 -10.70 -14.83
N TRP A 166 -9.78 -10.98 -15.30
CA TRP A 166 -10.13 -12.26 -15.89
C TRP A 166 -9.35 -12.58 -17.16
N GLU A 167 -8.98 -11.56 -17.94
CA GLU A 167 -8.18 -11.73 -19.15
C GLU A 167 -6.72 -12.12 -18.87
N ILE A 168 -6.20 -11.80 -17.67
CA ILE A 168 -4.83 -12.17 -17.26
C ILE A 168 -4.64 -13.70 -17.27
N ILE A 169 -5.67 -14.43 -16.86
CA ILE A 169 -5.67 -15.90 -16.76
C ILE A 169 -6.45 -16.56 -17.91
N GLU A 170 -6.71 -15.83 -18.98
CA GLU A 170 -7.44 -16.32 -20.13
C GLU A 170 -6.71 -17.48 -20.82
N LYS A 171 -7.49 -18.43 -21.30
CA LYS A 171 -6.99 -19.55 -22.11
C LYS A 171 -7.34 -19.35 -23.56
N LYS A 172 -6.47 -19.85 -24.46
CA LYS A 172 -6.76 -19.96 -25.89
C LYS A 172 -7.76 -21.10 -26.15
N ASP A 173 -8.27 -21.19 -27.36
CA ASP A 173 -9.23 -22.23 -27.78
C ASP A 173 -8.66 -23.65 -27.61
N ASP A 174 -7.34 -23.81 -27.69
CA ASP A 174 -6.64 -25.10 -27.46
C ASP A 174 -6.47 -25.44 -25.97
N GLY A 175 -6.95 -24.61 -25.07
CA GLY A 175 -6.87 -24.77 -23.62
C GLY A 175 -5.54 -24.33 -22.99
N THR A 176 -4.58 -23.86 -23.79
CA THR A 176 -3.33 -23.30 -23.28
C THR A 176 -3.52 -21.87 -22.79
N GLN A 177 -2.67 -21.43 -21.84
CA GLN A 177 -2.72 -20.10 -21.29
C GLN A 177 -2.27 -19.06 -22.32
N LYS A 178 -2.99 -17.92 -22.38
CA LYS A 178 -2.74 -16.87 -23.36
C LYS A 178 -1.47 -16.07 -23.03
N TYR A 179 -1.26 -15.74 -21.74
CA TYR A 179 -0.11 -14.99 -21.27
C TYR A 179 0.74 -15.82 -20.32
N HIS A 180 2.05 -15.77 -20.48
CA HIS A 180 2.95 -16.25 -19.45
C HIS A 180 2.99 -15.24 -18.32
N LEU A 181 2.78 -15.68 -17.07
CA LEU A 181 2.71 -14.81 -15.89
C LEU A 181 4.00 -14.87 -15.10
N PHE A 182 4.56 -13.70 -14.83
CA PHE A 182 5.71 -13.53 -13.95
C PHE A 182 5.28 -12.74 -12.73
N THR A 183 5.58 -13.23 -11.56
CA THR A 183 5.24 -12.56 -10.28
C THR A 183 6.20 -13.04 -9.19
N LYS A 184 6.28 -12.30 -8.10
CA LYS A 184 6.80 -12.87 -6.86
C LYS A 184 5.85 -13.96 -6.36
N GLU A 185 6.33 -14.84 -5.49
CA GLU A 185 5.45 -15.84 -4.87
C GLU A 185 4.37 -15.13 -4.08
N ILE A 186 3.12 -15.33 -4.48
CA ILE A 186 1.94 -14.58 -3.98
C ILE A 186 1.77 -14.75 -2.46
N GLY A 187 1.99 -15.97 -1.95
CA GLY A 187 1.81 -16.29 -0.54
C GLY A 187 2.85 -15.63 0.39
N GLN A 188 3.94 -15.13 -0.18
CA GLN A 188 5.00 -14.44 0.56
C GLN A 188 4.95 -12.91 0.42
N GLU A 189 3.99 -12.40 -0.36
CA GLU A 189 3.80 -10.97 -0.59
C GLU A 189 2.43 -10.55 -0.03
N SER A 190 2.42 -9.98 1.15
CA SER A 190 1.17 -9.60 1.83
C SER A 190 0.34 -8.61 1.02
N ALA A 191 0.96 -7.73 0.24
CA ALA A 191 0.24 -6.82 -0.64
C ALA A 191 -0.53 -7.56 -1.76
N TYR A 192 0.01 -8.67 -2.26
CA TYR A 192 -0.66 -9.49 -3.29
C TYR A 192 -1.83 -10.28 -2.69
N LEU A 193 -1.60 -10.94 -1.54
CA LEU A 193 -2.68 -11.64 -0.85
C LEU A 193 -3.81 -10.69 -0.45
N SER A 194 -3.49 -9.47 -0.03
CA SER A 194 -4.48 -8.45 0.29
C SER A 194 -5.32 -8.06 -0.93
N LEU A 195 -4.72 -7.99 -2.10
CA LEU A 195 -5.44 -7.72 -3.34
C LEU A 195 -6.45 -8.84 -3.66
N PHE A 196 -6.04 -10.10 -3.54
CA PHE A 196 -6.97 -11.23 -3.70
C PHE A 196 -8.05 -11.26 -2.62
N ALA A 197 -7.71 -10.93 -1.38
CA ALA A 197 -8.69 -10.77 -0.30
C ALA A 197 -9.72 -9.69 -0.64
N SER A 198 -9.29 -8.58 -1.23
CA SER A 198 -10.21 -7.52 -1.67
C SER A 198 -11.19 -8.00 -2.73
N PHE A 199 -10.77 -8.86 -3.66
CA PHE A 199 -11.68 -9.46 -4.65
C PHE A 199 -12.74 -10.35 -4.00
N ILE A 200 -12.38 -11.06 -2.94
CA ILE A 200 -13.34 -11.88 -2.17
C ILE A 200 -14.36 -10.97 -1.46
N ASN A 201 -13.92 -9.87 -0.88
CA ASN A 201 -14.79 -8.90 -0.24
C ASN A 201 -15.67 -8.14 -1.24
N ASN A 202 -15.25 -8.03 -2.50
CA ASN A 202 -15.97 -7.35 -3.58
C ASN A 202 -16.42 -8.35 -4.68
N ALA A 203 -16.93 -9.49 -4.26
CA ALA A 203 -17.29 -10.59 -5.15
C ALA A 203 -18.29 -10.22 -6.24
N ASP A 204 -19.25 -9.34 -5.94
CA ASP A 204 -20.28 -8.92 -6.89
C ASP A 204 -19.65 -8.11 -8.03
N GLU A 205 -18.68 -7.25 -7.73
CA GLU A 205 -17.92 -6.50 -8.74
C GLU A 205 -17.05 -7.44 -9.59
N MET A 206 -16.44 -8.45 -8.98
CA MET A 206 -15.68 -9.47 -9.70
C MET A 206 -16.57 -10.28 -10.64
N ALA A 207 -17.77 -10.67 -10.20
CA ALA A 207 -18.74 -11.37 -11.05
C ALA A 207 -19.24 -10.49 -12.22
N GLN A 208 -19.51 -9.21 -11.95
CA GLN A 208 -19.94 -8.27 -12.97
C GLN A 208 -18.83 -8.01 -14.00
N SER A 209 -17.58 -7.87 -13.59
CA SER A 209 -16.45 -7.70 -14.50
C SER A 209 -16.25 -8.91 -15.42
N TYR A 210 -16.52 -10.12 -14.94
CA TYR A 210 -16.54 -11.32 -15.78
C TYR A 210 -17.63 -11.26 -16.86
N LYS A 211 -18.84 -10.90 -16.43
CA LYS A 211 -19.99 -10.77 -17.35
C LYS A 211 -19.78 -9.68 -18.40
N ASP A 212 -19.22 -8.55 -18.00
CA ASP A 212 -18.90 -7.46 -18.91
C ASP A 212 -17.82 -7.85 -19.93
N THR A 213 -16.85 -8.65 -19.53
CA THR A 213 -15.76 -9.13 -20.39
C THR A 213 -16.21 -10.19 -21.38
N TYR A 214 -17.02 -11.18 -20.95
CA TYR A 214 -17.34 -12.37 -21.73
C TYR A 214 -18.81 -12.48 -22.16
N GLY A 215 -19.68 -11.59 -21.70
CA GLY A 215 -21.12 -11.60 -22.06
C GLY A 215 -21.93 -12.75 -21.47
N LYS A 216 -21.40 -13.44 -20.46
CA LYS A 216 -22.05 -14.57 -19.81
C LYS A 216 -21.75 -14.58 -18.30
N ASP A 217 -22.56 -15.29 -17.54
CA ASP A 217 -22.37 -15.44 -16.10
C ASP A 217 -21.15 -16.34 -15.80
N LEU A 218 -20.48 -16.03 -14.67
CA LEU A 218 -19.35 -16.80 -14.16
C LEU A 218 -19.81 -18.17 -13.68
N GLU A 219 -19.09 -19.22 -14.08
CA GLU A 219 -19.24 -20.55 -13.53
C GLU A 219 -18.28 -20.75 -12.35
N TYR A 220 -18.80 -21.30 -11.24
CA TYR A 220 -18.02 -21.57 -10.04
C TYR A 220 -17.54 -23.02 -10.03
N THR A 221 -16.24 -23.21 -10.00
CA THR A 221 -15.58 -24.51 -10.15
C THR A 221 -14.71 -24.90 -8.95
N TYR A 222 -14.48 -23.98 -8.00
CA TYR A 222 -13.67 -24.29 -6.83
C TYR A 222 -14.36 -25.25 -5.87
N ASP A 223 -13.56 -26.09 -5.22
CA ASP A 223 -13.96 -26.97 -4.14
C ASP A 223 -13.25 -26.54 -2.84
N ALA A 224 -14.05 -26.16 -1.87
CA ALA A 224 -13.59 -25.69 -0.57
C ALA A 224 -13.80 -26.74 0.55
N SER A 225 -14.16 -27.97 0.22
CA SER A 225 -14.50 -29.00 1.21
C SER A 225 -13.34 -29.44 2.11
N ASP A 226 -12.09 -29.20 1.67
CA ASP A 226 -10.89 -29.57 2.42
C ASP A 226 -10.50 -28.53 3.49
N PHE A 227 -11.12 -27.36 3.50
CA PHE A 227 -10.82 -26.32 4.49
C PHE A 227 -11.64 -26.51 5.77
N ASN A 228 -11.03 -26.17 6.91
CA ASN A 228 -11.64 -26.25 8.22
C ASN A 228 -12.27 -24.92 8.69
N PHE A 229 -12.42 -23.98 7.76
CA PHE A 229 -13.09 -22.70 7.94
C PHE A 229 -14.15 -22.52 6.86
N GLU A 230 -15.09 -21.60 7.08
CA GLU A 230 -16.14 -21.30 6.13
C GLU A 230 -15.59 -20.51 4.93
N VAL A 231 -15.76 -21.08 3.74
CA VAL A 231 -15.45 -20.40 2.47
C VAL A 231 -16.78 -19.99 1.83
N PRO A 232 -16.96 -18.73 1.44
CA PRO A 232 -18.21 -18.29 0.82
C PRO A 232 -18.56 -19.12 -0.43
N GLU A 233 -19.79 -19.56 -0.54
CA GLU A 233 -20.30 -20.23 -1.74
C GLU A 233 -20.50 -19.22 -2.87
N LYS A 234 -20.21 -19.63 -4.10
CA LYS A 234 -20.42 -18.81 -5.30
C LYS A 234 -19.85 -17.39 -5.18
N ASN A 235 -18.65 -17.27 -4.63
CA ASN A 235 -17.94 -16.03 -4.51
C ASN A 235 -16.96 -15.87 -5.67
N ALA A 236 -17.12 -14.83 -6.48
CA ALA A 236 -16.29 -14.61 -7.68
C ALA A 236 -14.83 -14.30 -7.36
N GLY A 237 -14.53 -13.70 -6.20
CA GLY A 237 -13.16 -13.49 -5.74
C GLY A 237 -12.47 -14.81 -5.37
N VAL A 238 -13.20 -15.72 -4.73
CA VAL A 238 -12.69 -17.08 -4.41
C VAL A 238 -12.47 -17.88 -5.70
N GLU A 239 -13.40 -17.79 -6.65
CA GLU A 239 -13.23 -18.44 -7.98
C GLU A 239 -12.00 -17.90 -8.71
N TYR A 240 -11.78 -16.60 -8.64
CA TYR A 240 -10.60 -15.97 -9.21
C TYR A 240 -9.31 -16.48 -8.55
N LEU A 241 -9.25 -16.51 -7.22
CA LEU A 241 -8.11 -17.03 -6.47
C LEU A 241 -7.81 -18.49 -6.85
N TRP A 242 -8.84 -19.31 -6.92
CA TRP A 242 -8.73 -20.71 -7.38
C TRP A 242 -8.14 -20.79 -8.78
N ARG A 243 -8.72 -20.11 -9.77
CA ARG A 243 -8.25 -20.16 -11.15
C ARG A 243 -6.83 -19.61 -11.29
N PHE A 244 -6.52 -18.52 -10.59
CA PHE A 244 -5.18 -17.93 -10.60
C PHE A 244 -4.14 -18.89 -10.00
N SER A 245 -4.47 -19.58 -8.92
CA SER A 245 -3.59 -20.58 -8.29
C SER A 245 -3.26 -21.76 -9.20
N GLN A 246 -4.12 -22.06 -10.19
CA GLN A 246 -3.92 -23.12 -11.18
C GLN A 246 -3.30 -22.62 -12.49
N ALA A 247 -3.03 -21.34 -12.61
CA ALA A 247 -2.38 -20.76 -13.77
C ALA A 247 -0.89 -21.15 -13.84
N GLU A 248 -0.34 -21.10 -15.05
CA GLU A 248 1.10 -21.24 -15.25
C GLU A 248 1.79 -19.92 -14.91
N MET A 249 2.67 -19.96 -13.92
CA MET A 249 3.38 -18.78 -13.40
C MET A 249 4.86 -19.11 -13.22
N THR A 250 5.71 -18.11 -13.41
CA THR A 250 7.10 -18.15 -12.99
C THR A 250 7.30 -17.16 -11.85
N PHE A 251 7.80 -17.66 -10.73
CA PHE A 251 8.13 -16.83 -9.57
C PHE A 251 9.54 -16.29 -9.68
N ILE A 252 9.67 -14.96 -9.60
CA ILE A 252 10.93 -14.22 -9.64
C ILE A 252 10.93 -13.26 -8.46
N GLY A 253 11.94 -13.33 -7.59
CA GLY A 253 12.03 -12.51 -6.38
C GLY A 253 12.44 -11.06 -6.63
N ASP A 254 13.14 -10.79 -7.73
CA ASP A 254 13.65 -9.46 -8.08
C ASP A 254 12.71 -8.72 -9.02
N GLY A 255 12.35 -7.48 -8.65
CA GLY A 255 11.41 -6.66 -9.43
C GLY A 255 11.95 -6.21 -10.78
N ASP A 256 13.26 -5.99 -10.92
CA ASP A 256 13.87 -5.60 -12.19
C ASP A 256 13.90 -6.79 -13.16
N GLU A 257 14.13 -7.99 -12.65
CA GLU A 257 14.04 -9.22 -13.44
C GLU A 257 12.61 -9.52 -13.90
N LEU A 258 11.58 -9.18 -13.09
CA LEU A 258 10.17 -9.32 -13.49
C LEU A 258 9.85 -8.48 -14.73
N VAL A 259 10.20 -7.20 -14.73
CA VAL A 259 9.94 -6.32 -15.88
C VAL A 259 10.84 -6.63 -17.07
N LEU A 260 12.06 -7.15 -16.84
CA LEU A 260 12.93 -7.65 -17.91
C LEU A 260 12.30 -8.85 -18.63
N ALA A 261 11.68 -9.76 -17.91
CA ALA A 261 10.97 -10.89 -18.49
C ALA A 261 9.83 -10.44 -19.44
N VAL A 262 9.11 -9.41 -19.06
CA VAL A 262 8.09 -8.79 -19.92
C VAL A 262 8.72 -8.10 -21.13
N HIS A 263 9.79 -7.34 -20.94
CA HIS A 263 10.53 -6.72 -22.05
C HIS A 263 10.99 -7.73 -23.10
N ASN A 264 11.42 -8.90 -22.67
CA ASN A 264 11.90 -9.98 -23.55
C ASN A 264 10.77 -10.78 -24.19
N SER A 265 9.51 -10.57 -23.82
CA SER A 265 8.37 -11.25 -24.43
C SER A 265 8.06 -10.73 -25.83
N THR A 266 7.28 -11.49 -26.58
CA THR A 266 6.89 -11.18 -27.96
C THR A 266 5.38 -11.27 -28.14
N ALA A 267 4.86 -10.81 -29.28
CA ALA A 267 3.46 -10.95 -29.61
C ALA A 267 3.02 -12.42 -29.75
N ASP A 268 3.93 -13.30 -30.18
CA ASP A 268 3.65 -14.74 -30.34
C ASP A 268 3.73 -15.49 -28.99
N GLU A 269 4.58 -15.03 -28.09
CA GLU A 269 4.75 -15.55 -26.72
C GLU A 269 4.61 -14.41 -25.71
N PRO A 270 3.38 -13.87 -25.53
CA PRO A 270 3.17 -12.70 -24.71
C PRO A 270 3.26 -13.03 -23.22
N ALA A 271 3.84 -12.11 -22.47
CA ALA A 271 3.96 -12.20 -21.02
C ALA A 271 3.40 -10.95 -20.33
N LEU A 272 2.94 -11.16 -19.11
CA LEU A 272 2.56 -10.10 -18.17
C LEU A 272 3.34 -10.32 -16.87
N CYS A 273 3.65 -9.27 -16.15
CA CYS A 273 4.17 -9.38 -14.79
C CYS A 273 3.43 -8.47 -13.81
N LEU A 274 3.32 -8.95 -12.57
CA LEU A 274 2.85 -8.15 -11.44
C LEU A 274 4.08 -7.72 -10.64
N ALA A 275 4.33 -6.42 -10.62
CA ALA A 275 5.50 -5.85 -9.95
C ALA A 275 5.17 -4.48 -9.33
N SER A 276 6.04 -4.00 -8.45
CA SER A 276 5.95 -2.63 -7.95
C SER A 276 5.87 -1.64 -9.11
N ALA A 277 4.92 -0.70 -9.03
CA ALA A 277 4.72 0.31 -10.07
C ALA A 277 6.00 1.11 -10.38
N GLY A 278 6.87 1.31 -9.39
CA GLY A 278 8.15 2.00 -9.55
C GLY A 278 9.12 1.36 -10.55
N LYS A 279 8.90 0.08 -10.90
CA LYS A 279 9.71 -0.60 -11.92
C LYS A 279 9.52 -0.05 -13.33
N ILE A 280 8.53 0.84 -13.54
CA ILE A 280 8.40 1.62 -14.78
C ILE A 280 9.64 2.47 -15.07
N GLY A 281 10.42 2.84 -14.06
CA GLY A 281 11.69 3.56 -14.22
C GLY A 281 12.69 2.85 -15.14
N ASN A 282 12.64 1.53 -15.25
CA ASN A 282 13.47 0.75 -16.16
C ASN A 282 13.23 1.08 -17.65
N ARG A 283 12.10 1.68 -17.99
CA ARG A 283 11.84 2.19 -19.34
C ARG A 283 12.90 3.23 -19.75
N ASP A 284 13.19 4.17 -18.86
CA ASP A 284 14.13 5.26 -19.12
C ASP A 284 15.59 4.87 -18.75
N GLU A 285 15.77 4.11 -17.67
CA GLU A 285 17.09 3.70 -17.19
C GLU A 285 17.74 2.61 -18.03
N SER A 286 16.95 1.66 -18.52
CA SER A 286 17.40 0.45 -19.21
C SER A 286 16.85 0.29 -20.63
N GLY A 287 16.00 1.19 -21.09
CA GLY A 287 15.38 1.12 -22.41
C GLY A 287 14.36 -0.01 -22.59
N TYR A 288 13.70 -0.44 -21.50
CA TYR A 288 12.74 -1.51 -21.58
C TYR A 288 11.41 -1.07 -22.21
N ASN A 289 10.88 -1.90 -23.09
CA ASN A 289 9.57 -1.72 -23.73
C ASN A 289 8.46 -2.21 -22.79
N ILE A 290 8.18 -1.45 -21.77
CA ILE A 290 7.18 -1.78 -20.74
C ILE A 290 6.25 -0.61 -20.46
N ALA A 291 5.01 -0.91 -20.10
CA ALA A 291 4.04 0.04 -19.56
C ALA A 291 3.09 -0.65 -18.58
N TRP A 292 2.43 0.16 -17.75
CA TRP A 292 1.38 -0.33 -16.86
C TRP A 292 0.10 -0.68 -17.63
N CYS A 293 -0.61 -1.70 -17.18
CA CYS A 293 -2.01 -1.88 -17.51
C CYS A 293 -2.86 -1.01 -16.58
N LEU A 294 -3.69 -0.15 -17.15
CA LEU A 294 -4.52 0.80 -16.42
C LEU A 294 -6.00 0.43 -16.53
N ASN A 295 -6.79 0.89 -15.59
CA ASN A 295 -8.25 0.73 -15.59
C ASN A 295 -8.71 -0.71 -15.82
N LEU A 296 -8.05 -1.66 -15.17
CA LEU A 296 -8.49 -3.06 -15.18
C LEU A 296 -9.76 -3.20 -14.34
N GLU A 297 -10.76 -3.87 -14.90
CA GLU A 297 -11.97 -4.21 -14.17
C GLU A 297 -11.75 -5.40 -13.22
N PRO A 298 -12.29 -5.37 -11.99
CA PRO A 298 -13.11 -4.30 -11.40
C PRO A 298 -12.32 -3.09 -10.91
N TYR A 299 -11.05 -3.20 -10.62
CA TYR A 299 -10.08 -2.16 -10.31
C TYR A 299 -8.65 -2.65 -10.57
N THR A 300 -7.78 -1.72 -10.92
CA THR A 300 -6.40 -2.03 -11.34
C THR A 300 -5.55 -2.58 -10.20
N ALA A 301 -5.66 -1.98 -9.01
CA ALA A 301 -4.82 -2.27 -7.85
C ALA A 301 -5.46 -1.71 -6.57
N LEU A 302 -4.92 -2.11 -5.42
CA LEU A 302 -5.15 -1.43 -4.14
C LEU A 302 -4.07 -0.39 -3.91
N LEU A 303 -4.46 0.79 -3.43
CA LEU A 303 -3.53 1.80 -2.95
C LEU A 303 -2.91 1.31 -1.64
N ASN A 304 -1.59 1.23 -1.60
CA ASN A 304 -0.84 0.99 -0.39
C ASN A 304 -0.26 2.33 0.07
N LEU A 305 -0.69 2.78 1.24
CA LEU A 305 -0.26 4.04 1.81
C LEU A 305 0.93 3.82 2.74
N GLU A 306 2.02 4.53 2.48
CA GLU A 306 3.09 4.69 3.46
C GLU A 306 2.61 5.70 4.49
N SER A 307 2.47 5.28 5.73
CA SER A 307 1.85 6.08 6.80
C SER A 307 2.87 6.52 7.84
N LEU A 308 2.62 7.67 8.45
CA LEU A 308 3.45 8.28 9.47
C LEU A 308 2.69 8.37 10.78
N PHE A 309 3.33 7.94 11.86
CA PHE A 309 2.78 7.97 13.21
C PHE A 309 3.77 8.57 14.18
N ILE A 310 3.24 9.12 15.26
CA ILE A 310 4.03 9.53 16.41
C ILE A 310 4.17 8.32 17.33
N ALA A 311 5.37 8.06 17.82
CA ALA A 311 5.56 7.02 18.83
C ALA A 311 4.91 7.46 20.15
N LYS A 312 4.06 6.60 20.72
CA LYS A 312 3.42 6.90 22.01
C LYS A 312 4.48 7.07 23.10
N GLY A 313 4.40 8.17 23.83
CA GLY A 313 5.37 8.48 24.88
C GLY A 313 6.67 9.15 24.40
N THR A 314 6.71 9.64 23.17
CA THR A 314 7.84 10.41 22.62
C THR A 314 8.30 11.54 23.55
N ASN A 315 9.61 11.79 23.61
CA ASN A 315 10.19 12.94 24.31
C ASN A 315 10.22 14.22 23.46
N SER A 316 9.82 14.13 22.18
CA SER A 316 9.81 15.21 21.20
C SER A 316 8.44 15.34 20.52
N PRO A 317 7.34 15.53 21.28
CA PRO A 317 5.99 15.49 20.71
C PRO A 317 5.73 16.59 19.67
N ALA A 318 6.22 17.81 19.85
CA ALA A 318 6.10 18.89 18.87
C ALA A 318 7.09 18.72 17.72
N GLY A 319 8.34 18.37 18.01
CA GLY A 319 9.37 18.14 17.01
C GLY A 319 9.01 16.99 16.04
N ALA A 320 8.47 15.90 16.58
CA ALA A 320 7.99 14.77 15.77
C ALA A 320 6.88 15.20 14.79
N ARG A 321 5.91 15.97 15.27
CA ARG A 321 4.82 16.48 14.44
C ARG A 321 5.27 17.51 13.42
N LEU A 322 6.22 18.36 13.77
CA LEU A 322 6.84 19.30 12.85
C LEU A 322 7.53 18.56 11.69
N PHE A 323 8.28 17.50 12.03
CA PHE A 323 8.92 16.65 11.00
C PHE A 323 7.88 15.97 10.09
N VAL A 324 6.80 15.43 10.64
CA VAL A 324 5.72 14.82 9.83
C VAL A 324 5.12 15.84 8.85
N ARG A 325 4.90 17.08 9.26
CA ARG A 325 4.44 18.15 8.37
C ARG A 325 5.47 18.45 7.28
N TYR A 326 6.74 18.59 7.66
CA TYR A 326 7.83 18.91 6.74
C TYR A 326 7.99 17.85 5.65
N ILE A 327 7.98 16.57 6.02
CA ILE A 327 8.22 15.48 5.06
C ILE A 327 7.04 15.27 4.11
N THR A 328 5.86 15.73 4.47
CA THR A 328 4.64 15.64 3.65
C THR A 328 4.32 16.92 2.88
N GLY A 329 5.27 17.82 2.76
CA GLY A 329 5.17 19.03 1.93
C GLY A 329 4.95 20.32 2.70
N GLY A 330 4.72 20.27 4.01
CA GLY A 330 4.41 21.45 4.83
C GLY A 330 3.05 22.06 4.50
N ALA A 331 2.76 23.24 5.02
CA ALA A 331 1.47 23.89 4.86
C ALA A 331 1.09 24.16 3.38
N ASP A 332 2.07 24.49 2.54
CA ASP A 332 1.86 24.89 1.14
C ASP A 332 2.19 23.78 0.10
N GLY A 333 2.60 22.60 0.55
CA GLY A 333 2.99 21.50 -0.31
C GLY A 333 4.36 21.65 -0.98
N GLN A 334 5.18 22.64 -0.57
CA GLN A 334 6.43 23.00 -1.24
C GLN A 334 7.70 22.71 -0.42
N SER A 335 7.58 22.08 0.75
CA SER A 335 8.76 21.78 1.57
C SER A 335 9.76 20.88 0.85
N GLU A 336 11.05 21.07 1.13
CA GLU A 336 12.14 20.24 0.61
C GLU A 336 12.01 18.77 1.05
N GLY A 337 11.33 18.51 2.17
CA GLY A 337 11.17 17.18 2.74
C GLY A 337 10.47 16.19 1.82
N MET A 338 9.59 16.67 0.95
CA MET A 338 8.85 15.81 0.04
C MET A 338 9.63 15.40 -1.23
N LYS A 339 10.68 16.15 -1.57
CA LYS A 339 11.42 15.94 -2.82
C LYS A 339 11.94 14.51 -3.04
N PRO A 340 12.53 13.82 -2.06
CA PRO A 340 13.05 12.47 -2.27
C PRO A 340 11.97 11.43 -2.62
N PHE A 341 10.72 11.71 -2.31
CA PHE A 341 9.60 10.80 -2.53
C PHE A 341 8.86 11.03 -3.85
N LYS A 342 9.17 12.14 -4.56
CA LYS A 342 8.63 12.43 -5.89
C LYS A 342 9.37 11.64 -6.96
N LYS A 343 8.92 10.42 -7.22
CA LYS A 343 9.47 9.53 -8.26
C LYS A 343 8.38 8.64 -8.87
N GLU A 344 8.71 7.99 -9.98
CA GLU A 344 7.83 7.00 -10.58
C GLU A 344 7.45 5.89 -9.58
N GLY A 345 6.17 5.56 -9.55
CA GLY A 345 5.61 4.54 -8.66
C GLY A 345 5.26 5.02 -7.26
N ASN A 346 5.58 6.27 -6.92
CA ASN A 346 5.08 6.94 -5.74
C ASN A 346 4.15 8.07 -6.18
N TRP A 347 2.95 8.12 -5.63
CA TRP A 347 1.99 9.17 -5.93
C TRP A 347 1.77 10.04 -4.70
N PRO A 348 1.84 11.37 -4.84
CA PRO A 348 1.38 12.25 -3.79
C PRO A 348 -0.11 12.04 -3.55
N VAL A 349 -0.52 12.09 -2.30
CA VAL A 349 -1.93 11.96 -1.91
C VAL A 349 -2.61 13.30 -1.73
N ARG A 350 -1.85 14.39 -1.78
CA ARG A 350 -2.32 15.77 -1.68
C ARG A 350 -2.70 16.29 -3.06
N ASP A 351 -3.87 16.90 -3.19
CA ASP A 351 -4.36 17.51 -4.41
C ASP A 351 -3.64 18.81 -4.80
N ASP A 352 -2.95 19.45 -3.84
CA ASP A 352 -2.14 20.65 -4.01
C ASP A 352 -0.65 20.38 -4.30
N VAL A 353 -0.24 19.12 -4.43
CA VAL A 353 1.12 18.72 -4.79
C VAL A 353 1.12 18.16 -6.21
N GLU A 354 1.89 18.82 -7.10
CA GLU A 354 2.00 18.40 -8.48
C GLU A 354 2.83 17.11 -8.64
N ASP A 355 2.29 16.14 -9.36
CA ASP A 355 2.99 14.94 -9.80
C ASP A 355 3.43 15.09 -11.26
N LYS A 356 4.75 15.22 -11.46
CA LYS A 356 5.38 15.32 -12.80
C LYS A 356 6.17 14.08 -13.19
N LYS A 357 6.27 13.10 -12.30
CA LYS A 357 7.16 11.95 -12.49
C LYS A 357 6.43 10.74 -13.05
N ASN A 358 5.18 10.54 -12.65
CA ASN A 358 4.43 9.38 -13.08
C ASN A 358 3.83 9.57 -14.47
N PRO A 359 3.85 8.56 -15.33
CA PRO A 359 3.23 8.61 -16.66
C PRO A 359 1.70 8.65 -16.61
N ALA A 360 1.09 8.36 -15.46
CA ALA A 360 -0.33 8.52 -15.19
C ALA A 360 -0.55 9.07 -13.79
N GLN A 361 -1.55 9.92 -13.61
CA GLN A 361 -1.92 10.46 -12.32
C GLN A 361 -2.63 9.40 -11.46
N LEU A 362 -2.64 9.59 -10.13
CA LEU A 362 -3.29 8.65 -9.22
C LEU A 362 -4.76 8.37 -9.58
N SER A 363 -5.50 9.40 -9.98
CA SER A 363 -6.90 9.31 -10.41
C SER A 363 -7.13 8.56 -11.73
N GLU A 364 -6.08 8.38 -12.54
CA GLU A 364 -6.16 7.72 -13.85
C GLU A 364 -5.86 6.20 -13.78
N LEU A 365 -5.40 5.72 -12.63
CA LEU A 365 -4.95 4.33 -12.49
C LEU A 365 -6.10 3.33 -12.42
N GLY A 366 -7.29 3.75 -12.00
CA GLY A 366 -8.37 2.84 -11.64
C GLY A 366 -8.10 2.04 -10.38
N ALA A 367 -7.25 2.57 -9.50
CA ALA A 367 -6.93 1.95 -8.21
C ALA A 367 -7.99 2.28 -7.15
N ARG A 368 -8.07 1.44 -6.15
CA ARG A 368 -9.03 1.55 -5.05
C ARG A 368 -8.30 1.69 -3.71
N ALA A 369 -8.86 2.49 -2.80
CA ALA A 369 -8.40 2.55 -1.41
C ALA A 369 -8.51 1.17 -0.76
N ASN A 370 -7.50 0.81 0.04
CA ASN A 370 -7.44 -0.47 0.73
C ASN A 370 -8.35 -0.46 1.97
N ASP A 371 -9.33 -1.35 2.03
CA ASP A 371 -10.15 -1.56 3.23
C ASP A 371 -9.46 -2.55 4.18
N LEU A 372 -8.57 -2.02 5.02
CA LEU A 372 -7.73 -2.82 5.90
C LEU A 372 -8.52 -3.66 6.90
N SER A 373 -9.65 -3.17 7.42
CA SER A 373 -10.49 -3.92 8.34
C SER A 373 -11.15 -5.13 7.69
N ALA A 374 -11.70 -4.96 6.50
CA ALA A 374 -12.32 -6.06 5.76
C ALA A 374 -11.28 -7.10 5.32
N ILE A 375 -10.08 -6.67 4.94
CA ILE A 375 -8.98 -7.57 4.56
C ILE A 375 -8.46 -8.34 5.77
N TYR A 376 -8.21 -7.67 6.88
CA TYR A 376 -7.72 -8.30 8.11
C TYR A 376 -8.61 -9.47 8.55
N ALA A 377 -9.91 -9.31 8.44
CA ALA A 377 -10.88 -10.31 8.86
C ALA A 377 -10.76 -11.66 8.13
N ILE A 378 -10.32 -11.65 6.87
CA ILE A 378 -10.25 -12.86 6.03
C ILE A 378 -8.83 -13.23 5.59
N TYR A 379 -7.84 -12.39 5.88
CA TYR A 379 -6.48 -12.55 5.37
C TYR A 379 -5.85 -13.93 5.67
N PRO A 380 -5.95 -14.49 6.90
CA PRO A 380 -5.39 -15.81 7.17
C PRO A 380 -6.03 -16.91 6.33
N ASP A 381 -7.34 -16.86 6.13
CA ASP A 381 -8.07 -17.84 5.32
C ASP A 381 -7.67 -17.76 3.85
N VAL A 382 -7.46 -16.55 3.33
CA VAL A 382 -6.97 -16.32 1.96
C VAL A 382 -5.57 -16.90 1.77
N GLN A 383 -4.69 -16.73 2.75
CA GLN A 383 -3.35 -17.29 2.74
C GLN A 383 -3.38 -18.83 2.72
N ASP A 384 -4.25 -19.43 3.52
CA ASP A 384 -4.42 -20.88 3.58
C ASP A 384 -4.99 -21.44 2.27
N MET A 385 -6.01 -20.78 1.69
CA MET A 385 -6.57 -21.15 0.39
C MET A 385 -5.52 -21.09 -0.72
N TRP A 386 -4.77 -19.99 -0.79
CA TRP A 386 -3.69 -19.83 -1.78
C TRP A 386 -2.67 -20.97 -1.67
N THR A 387 -2.11 -21.18 -0.49
CA THR A 387 -1.06 -22.17 -0.24
C THR A 387 -1.52 -23.58 -0.60
N TYR A 388 -2.72 -23.94 -0.17
CA TYR A 388 -3.30 -25.25 -0.45
C TYR A 388 -3.57 -25.46 -1.95
N TRP A 389 -4.24 -24.52 -2.60
CA TRP A 389 -4.57 -24.64 -4.01
C TRP A 389 -3.34 -24.58 -4.91
N LEU A 390 -2.36 -23.73 -4.58
CA LEU A 390 -1.10 -23.70 -5.31
C LEU A 390 -0.40 -25.09 -5.26
N SER A 391 -0.45 -25.78 -4.13
CA SER A 391 0.13 -27.12 -3.97
C SER A 391 -0.52 -28.17 -4.92
N LYS A 392 -1.71 -27.91 -5.39
CA LYS A 392 -2.45 -28.75 -6.35
C LYS A 392 -2.15 -28.39 -7.81
N ASN A 393 -1.44 -27.33 -8.09
CA ASN A 393 -1.13 -26.90 -9.45
C ASN A 393 -0.05 -27.80 -10.09
N PRO A 394 -0.40 -28.63 -11.08
CA PRO A 394 0.57 -29.54 -11.69
C PRO A 394 1.64 -28.84 -12.53
N LYS A 395 1.40 -27.57 -12.90
CA LYS A 395 2.31 -26.76 -13.73
C LYS A 395 3.42 -26.10 -12.92
N MET A 396 3.31 -26.11 -11.58
CA MET A 396 4.27 -25.50 -10.65
C MET A 396 5.23 -26.54 -10.02
N LYS A 397 5.33 -27.73 -10.58
CA LYS A 397 6.20 -28.83 -10.11
C LYS A 397 7.58 -28.78 -10.73
#